data_876e9583371227d30421087c789f5ef5
#
_entry.id   876e9583371227d30421087c789f5ef5
#
_cell.length_a   1.000
_cell.length_b   1.000
_cell.length_c   1.000
_cell.angle_alpha   90.00
_cell.angle_beta   90.00
_cell.angle_gamma   90.00
#
_symmetry.space_group_name_H-M   'P 1'
#
loop_
_entity.id
_entity.type
_entity.pdbx_description
1 polymer ?
#
loop_
_entity_poly.entity_id
_entity_poly.type
_entity_poly.pdbx_seq_one_letter_code
_entity_poly.pdbx_strand_id
1 'polypeptide(L)'
;MRTTRTINESTGKLKAIANKQRMLALNASIEAARSGEAGVGFAVVAKSMQDLSSQSAVIYNDIENNTSEITKTISKLAELFEQNE
;
A
#
# COMPACT_ATOMS: atom_id res chain seq x y z
N MET A 1 2.35 -18.03 -11.23
CA MET A 1 0.89 -18.07 -11.32
C MET A 1 0.31 -16.73 -11.73
N ARG A 2 -0.62 -16.80 -12.65
CA ARG A 2 -1.21 -15.59 -13.23
C ARG A 2 -1.96 -14.73 -12.21
N THR A 3 -2.76 -15.37 -11.34
CA THR A 3 -3.57 -14.67 -10.34
C THR A 3 -2.70 -13.96 -9.31
N THR A 4 -1.66 -14.62 -8.79
CA THR A 4 -0.74 -14.01 -7.83
C THR A 4 0.06 -12.88 -8.45
N ARG A 5 0.44 -13.02 -9.72
CA ARG A 5 1.12 -11.94 -10.44
C ARG A 5 0.21 -10.71 -10.55
N THR A 6 -1.05 -10.91 -10.90
CA THR A 6 -2.03 -9.82 -11.02
C THR A 6 -2.22 -9.11 -9.67
N ILE A 7 -2.31 -9.88 -8.58
CA ILE A 7 -2.43 -9.31 -7.23
C ILE A 7 -1.19 -8.46 -6.90
N ASN A 8 0.01 -8.96 -7.19
CA ASN A 8 1.25 -8.24 -6.94
C ASN A 8 1.32 -6.94 -7.73
N GLU A 9 0.94 -6.98 -9.01
CA GLU A 9 0.94 -5.78 -9.85
C GLU A 9 -0.05 -4.74 -9.34
N SER A 10 -1.26 -5.16 -8.97
CA SER A 10 -2.28 -4.26 -8.43
C SER A 10 -1.84 -3.68 -7.09
N THR A 11 -1.24 -4.49 -6.23
CA THR A 11 -0.75 -4.04 -4.93
C THR A 11 0.37 -3.02 -5.10
N GLY A 12 1.27 -3.22 -6.07
CA GLY A 12 2.32 -2.27 -6.39
C GLY A 12 1.78 -0.92 -6.82
N LYS A 13 0.72 -0.92 -7.64
CA LYS A 13 0.06 0.31 -8.06
C LYS A 13 -0.62 1.01 -6.88
N LEU A 14 -1.26 0.25 -6.00
CA LEU A 14 -1.91 0.81 -4.81
C LEU A 14 -0.90 1.42 -3.85
N LYS A 15 0.27 0.79 -3.70
CA LYS A 15 1.35 1.35 -2.88
C LYS A 15 1.84 2.68 -3.44
N ALA A 16 1.98 2.77 -4.75
CA ALA A 16 2.39 4.02 -5.41
C ALA A 16 1.35 5.12 -5.18
N ILE A 17 0.07 4.79 -5.26
CA ILE A 17 -1.02 5.72 -5.00
C ILE A 17 -0.99 6.18 -3.54
N ALA A 18 -0.79 5.26 -2.59
CA ALA A 18 -0.70 5.61 -1.17
C ALA A 18 0.46 6.57 -0.91
N ASN A 19 1.62 6.35 -1.55
CA ASN A 19 2.76 7.26 -1.43
C ASN A 19 2.44 8.65 -1.99
N LYS A 20 1.76 8.74 -3.12
CA LYS A 20 1.34 10.02 -3.70
C LYS A 20 0.36 10.73 -2.79
N GLN A 21 -0.60 10.00 -2.21
CA GLN A 21 -1.55 10.57 -1.27
C GLN A 21 -0.85 11.13 -0.03
N ARG A 22 0.15 10.41 0.47
CA ARG A 22 0.93 10.86 1.62
C ARG A 22 1.67 12.15 1.30
N MET A 23 2.28 12.24 0.12
CA MET A 23 2.99 13.45 -0.31
C MET A 23 2.04 14.62 -0.50
N LEU A 24 0.87 14.39 -1.10
CA LEU A 24 -0.16 15.41 -1.26
C LEU A 24 -0.65 15.90 0.09
N ALA A 25 -0.86 14.99 1.03
CA ALA A 25 -1.29 15.35 2.38
C ALA A 25 -0.22 16.15 3.11
N LEU A 26 1.05 15.78 2.94
CA LEU A 26 2.15 16.54 3.53
C LEU A 26 2.21 17.95 2.95
N ASN A 27 2.11 18.09 1.64
CA ASN A 27 2.11 19.39 0.97
C ASN A 27 0.90 20.22 1.42
N ALA A 28 -0.25 19.59 1.57
CA ALA A 28 -1.45 20.26 2.07
C ALA A 28 -1.27 20.75 3.52
N SER A 29 -0.58 19.96 4.36
CA SER A 29 -0.27 20.36 5.73
C SER A 29 0.65 21.55 5.76
N ILE A 30 1.66 21.58 4.89
CA ILE A 30 2.60 22.69 4.79
C ILE A 30 1.87 23.97 4.36
N GLU A 31 1.02 23.86 3.34
CA GLU A 31 0.25 25.00 2.85
C GLU A 31 -0.75 25.51 3.89
N ALA A 32 -1.38 24.57 4.61
CA ALA A 32 -2.29 24.93 5.72
C ALA A 32 -1.56 25.72 6.81
N ALA A 33 -0.35 25.28 7.16
CA ALA A 33 0.49 25.98 8.14
C ALA A 33 0.85 27.39 7.68
N ARG A 34 1.13 27.54 6.38
CA ARG A 34 1.44 28.86 5.79
C ARG A 34 0.25 29.83 5.85
N SER A 35 -0.96 29.27 5.79
CA SER A 35 -2.18 30.08 5.82
C SER A 35 -2.61 30.51 7.23
N GLY A 36 -1.89 30.06 8.25
CA GLY A 36 -2.17 30.42 9.64
C GLY A 36 -3.55 29.94 10.08
N GLU A 37 -4.30 30.80 10.72
CA GLU A 37 -5.62 30.44 11.28
C GLU A 37 -6.60 29.95 10.21
N ALA A 38 -6.51 30.50 9.00
CA ALA A 38 -7.38 30.08 7.90
C ALA A 38 -7.14 28.64 7.46
N GLY A 39 -5.95 28.11 7.75
CA GLY A 39 -5.58 26.75 7.34
C GLY A 39 -5.81 25.67 8.36
N VAL A 40 -6.32 26.01 9.56
CA VAL A 40 -6.46 25.02 10.65
C VAL A 40 -7.33 23.83 10.26
N GLY A 41 -8.48 24.09 9.62
CA GLY A 41 -9.38 23.03 9.16
C GLY A 41 -8.72 22.11 8.14
N PHE A 42 -7.99 22.69 7.19
CA PHE A 42 -7.25 21.93 6.18
C PHE A 42 -6.13 21.10 6.81
N ALA A 43 -5.47 21.63 7.84
CA ALA A 43 -4.41 20.90 8.52
C ALA A 43 -4.94 19.61 9.16
N VAL A 44 -6.13 19.65 9.75
CA VAL A 44 -6.76 18.48 10.35
C VAL A 44 -7.05 17.41 9.28
N VAL A 45 -7.63 17.83 8.16
CA VAL A 45 -7.94 16.91 7.06
C VAL A 45 -6.65 16.30 6.48
N ALA A 46 -5.62 17.14 6.27
CA ALA A 46 -4.35 16.68 5.73
C ALA A 46 -3.69 15.64 6.64
N LYS A 47 -3.75 15.85 7.95
CA LYS A 47 -3.21 14.88 8.91
C LYS A 47 -3.97 13.57 8.86
N SER A 48 -5.29 13.63 8.76
CA SER A 48 -6.12 12.42 8.63
C SER A 48 -5.77 11.66 7.36
N MET A 49 -5.50 12.35 6.26
CA MET A 49 -5.08 11.73 5.01
C MET A 49 -3.72 11.06 5.14
N GLN A 50 -2.77 11.69 5.86
CA GLN A 50 -1.47 11.08 6.14
C GLN A 50 -1.61 9.78 6.92
N ASP A 51 -2.43 9.80 7.97
CA ASP A 51 -2.67 8.63 8.80
C ASP A 51 -3.32 7.51 7.98
N LEU A 52 -4.30 7.84 7.15
CA LEU A 52 -4.96 6.87 6.29
C LEU A 52 -3.97 6.26 5.28
N SER A 53 -3.12 7.08 4.67
CA SER A 53 -2.12 6.60 3.73
C SER A 53 -1.11 5.66 4.39
N SER A 54 -0.71 5.95 5.63
CA SER A 54 0.18 5.09 6.39
C SER A 54 -0.46 3.75 6.72
N GLN A 55 -1.74 3.75 7.13
CA GLN A 55 -2.48 2.52 7.39
C GLN A 55 -2.64 1.70 6.12
N SER A 56 -2.94 2.34 4.99
CA SER A 56 -3.06 1.68 3.70
C SER A 56 -1.75 1.01 3.29
N ALA A 57 -0.62 1.67 3.52
CA ALA A 57 0.70 1.12 3.19
C ALA A 57 0.98 -0.16 3.98
N VAL A 58 0.60 -0.21 5.26
CA VAL A 58 0.75 -1.41 6.09
C VAL A 58 -0.09 -2.56 5.52
N ILE A 59 -1.34 -2.27 5.14
CA ILE A 59 -2.23 -3.28 4.57
C ILE A 59 -1.65 -3.83 3.26
N TYR A 60 -1.12 -2.98 2.40
CA TYR A 60 -0.54 -3.40 1.12
C TYR A 60 0.70 -4.26 1.33
N ASN A 61 1.53 -3.94 2.33
CA ASN A 61 2.66 -4.79 2.70
C ASN A 61 2.21 -6.16 3.17
N ASP A 62 1.15 -6.22 3.96
CA ASP A 62 0.59 -7.49 4.43
C ASP A 62 0.09 -8.34 3.25
N ILE A 63 -0.58 -7.71 2.29
CA ILE A 63 -1.05 -8.40 1.09
C ILE A 63 0.14 -8.97 0.30
N GLU A 64 1.21 -8.19 0.12
CA GLU A 64 2.41 -8.66 -0.57
C GLU A 64 3.04 -9.85 0.14
N ASN A 65 3.14 -9.80 1.47
CA ASN A 65 3.70 -10.90 2.25
C ASN A 65 2.85 -12.16 2.12
N ASN A 66 1.53 -12.03 2.21
CA ASN A 66 0.61 -13.15 2.07
C ASN A 66 0.70 -13.75 0.66
N THR A 67 0.76 -12.92 -0.35
CA THR A 67 0.87 -13.37 -1.74
C THR A 67 2.20 -14.11 -1.97
N SER A 68 3.28 -13.63 -1.36
CA SER A 68 4.57 -14.28 -1.43
C SER A 68 4.53 -15.68 -0.81
N GLU A 69 3.85 -15.83 0.34
CA GLU A 69 3.69 -17.13 1.00
C GLU A 69 2.85 -18.10 0.16
N ILE A 70 1.78 -17.59 -0.45
CA ILE A 70 0.95 -18.39 -1.34
C ILE A 70 1.78 -18.89 -2.53
N THR A 71 2.60 -18.03 -3.11
CA THR A 71 3.46 -18.41 -4.23
C THR A 71 4.46 -19.50 -3.83
N LYS A 72 5.04 -19.39 -2.65
CA LYS A 72 5.96 -20.41 -2.12
C LYS A 72 5.26 -21.74 -1.91
N THR A 73 4.05 -21.71 -1.36
CA THR A 73 3.26 -22.92 -1.13
C THR A 73 2.92 -23.61 -2.43
N ILE A 74 2.51 -22.85 -3.45
CA ILE A 74 2.19 -23.39 -4.77
C ILE A 74 3.41 -24.01 -5.42
N SER A 75 4.57 -23.34 -5.33
CA SER A 75 5.83 -23.88 -5.86
C SER A 75 6.20 -25.21 -5.19
N LYS A 76 6.00 -25.28 -3.89
CA LYS A 76 6.28 -26.49 -3.13
C LYS A 76 5.35 -27.63 -3.52
N LEU A 77 4.07 -27.31 -3.75
CA LEU A 77 3.12 -28.31 -4.25
C LEU A 77 3.51 -28.84 -5.62
N ALA A 78 3.95 -27.94 -6.52
CA ALA A 78 4.40 -28.34 -7.86
C ALA A 78 5.59 -29.28 -7.77
N GLU A 79 6.54 -29.00 -6.88
CA GLU A 79 7.69 -29.88 -6.66
C GLU A 79 7.28 -31.26 -6.18
N LEU A 80 6.31 -31.32 -5.26
CA LEU A 80 5.80 -32.59 -4.74
C LEU A 80 5.14 -33.43 -5.85
N PHE A 81 4.40 -32.77 -6.74
CA PHE A 81 3.82 -33.46 -7.88
C PHE A 81 4.86 -34.03 -8.82
N GLU A 82 5.92 -33.30 -9.08
CA GLU A 82 7.02 -33.77 -9.92
C GLU A 82 7.72 -34.99 -9.30
N GLN A 83 7.94 -34.99 -7.99
CA GLN A 83 8.61 -36.06 -7.28
C GLN A 83 7.81 -37.37 -7.29
N ASN A 84 6.50 -37.27 -7.41
CA ASN A 84 5.62 -38.43 -7.40
C ASN A 84 5.46 -39.09 -8.78
N GLU A 85 5.99 -38.48 -9.81
CA GLU A 85 6.02 -39.07 -11.15
C GLU A 85 7.23 -39.98 -11.30
#